data_f9ed6f12887dcda144445ea4d65bc020
#
_entry.id   f9ed6f12887dcda144445ea4d65bc020
#
_cell.length_a   1.000
_cell.length_b   1.000
_cell.length_c   1.000
_cell.angle_alpha   90.00
_cell.angle_beta   90.00
_cell.angle_gamma   90.00
#
_symmetry.space_group_name_H-M   'P 1'
#
loop_
_entity.id
_entity.type
_entity.pdbx_description
1 polymer ?
#
loop_
_entity_poly.entity_id
_entity_poly.type
_entity_poly.pdbx_seq_one_letter_code
_entity_poly.pdbx_strand_id
1 'polypeptide(L)'
;GMPYYELEKQEAIGENAEGNIIIRGECVSACAYLKEQGIEVDLVYIDPPFASGANYAKKVYIRRNPKVAEAIVKAEEELDIDELKVFEEKMYGDVWEKEKYLNWMYENLVAIKSVMGETASIYVHLDWHVVHYVKVLMDEIFGEDNFKNEIIWCYRGMAVATEHYTRRHDNILFYKKGEANIFNWQDITENLEESTVKKYSNIEKSTGRKFRLHGRNIQGSPIQNNTDIDIKWLETHPELCRIDYLDEKLGVKPRDWVMMDYINVMSDERVDYATQKPEALLERIIKASSNEGMLVADFFGGSGVTAAVSNKLRRKFIHCDIGINSIQTTRDRLKSDGAEFNVLEINDGVSLYRNPVQTMDRIKSIIPGIKNDDSLDSFWEGVITDSKLGTVPVYIPNLMDSSTKLLDTVLMNRIIHQ
;
A
#
# COMPACT_ATOMS: atom_id res chain seq x y z
N GLY A 1 -1.67 11.19 20.05
CA GLY A 1 -2.75 10.22 20.16
C GLY A 1 -3.30 9.92 18.79
N MET A 2 -3.84 8.72 18.59
CA MET A 2 -4.54 8.38 17.35
C MET A 2 -5.73 9.32 17.15
N PRO A 3 -6.02 9.76 15.93
CA PRO A 3 -7.17 10.61 15.66
C PRO A 3 -8.47 9.89 15.99
N TYR A 4 -9.45 10.62 16.50
CA TYR A 4 -10.81 10.12 16.63
C TYR A 4 -11.40 9.92 15.23
N TYR A 5 -12.06 8.80 15.02
CA TYR A 5 -12.75 8.48 13.76
C TYR A 5 -14.08 7.78 14.05
N GLU A 6 -15.01 7.88 13.14
CA GLU A 6 -16.20 7.05 13.06
C GLU A 6 -16.14 6.18 11.85
N LEU A 7 -16.56 4.95 12.02
CA LEU A 7 -16.65 3.98 10.95
C LEU A 7 -18.10 3.86 10.49
N GLU A 8 -18.31 3.96 9.20
CA GLU A 8 -19.59 3.66 8.56
C GLU A 8 -19.42 2.48 7.60
N LYS A 9 -20.25 1.44 7.80
CA LYS A 9 -20.28 0.32 6.87
C LYS A 9 -21.19 0.69 5.69
N GLN A 10 -20.58 0.87 4.53
CA GLN A 10 -21.29 1.29 3.31
C GLN A 10 -21.93 0.10 2.59
N GLU A 11 -21.22 -1.01 2.44
CA GLU A 11 -21.67 -2.16 1.65
C GLU A 11 -21.07 -3.46 2.19
N ALA A 12 -21.80 -4.57 2.04
CA ALA A 12 -21.28 -5.92 2.20
C ALA A 12 -21.54 -6.71 0.93
N ILE A 13 -20.52 -7.34 0.39
CA ILE A 13 -20.58 -8.16 -0.80
C ILE A 13 -20.26 -9.60 -0.42
N GLY A 14 -21.24 -10.49 -0.66
CA GLY A 14 -21.18 -11.89 -0.24
C GLY A 14 -21.59 -12.13 1.22
N GLU A 15 -21.66 -13.41 1.60
CA GLU A 15 -22.08 -13.85 2.94
C GLU A 15 -20.92 -14.11 3.88
N ASN A 16 -19.69 -14.36 3.33
CA ASN A 16 -18.49 -14.77 4.06
C ASN A 16 -17.34 -13.76 3.90
N ALA A 17 -17.64 -12.47 4.00
CA ALA A 17 -16.67 -11.38 3.82
C ALA A 17 -15.62 -11.27 4.94
N GLU A 18 -15.50 -12.26 5.83
CA GLU A 18 -14.64 -12.20 7.01
C GLU A 18 -13.17 -11.95 6.66
N GLY A 19 -12.67 -10.80 7.11
CA GLY A 19 -11.26 -10.41 6.99
C GLY A 19 -10.90 -9.74 5.66
N ASN A 20 -11.84 -9.62 4.70
CA ASN A 20 -11.63 -8.88 3.47
C ASN A 20 -12.31 -7.52 3.56
N ILE A 21 -11.53 -6.44 3.45
CA ILE A 21 -12.05 -5.09 3.72
C ILE A 21 -11.53 -4.12 2.67
N ILE A 22 -12.43 -3.31 2.12
CA ILE A 22 -12.11 -2.08 1.40
C ILE A 22 -12.43 -0.91 2.33
N ILE A 23 -11.47 -0.01 2.56
CA ILE A 23 -11.62 1.14 3.44
C ILE A 23 -11.44 2.41 2.63
N ARG A 24 -12.47 3.27 2.60
CA ARG A 24 -12.32 4.65 2.17
C ARG A 24 -11.87 5.49 3.34
N GLY A 25 -10.63 5.94 3.34
CA GLY A 25 -10.06 6.75 4.44
C GLY A 25 -8.57 6.96 4.31
N GLU A 26 -8.00 7.71 5.24
CA GLU A 26 -6.56 7.90 5.35
C GLU A 26 -5.88 6.67 5.98
N CYS A 27 -4.64 6.41 5.58
CA CYS A 27 -3.83 5.32 6.11
C CYS A 27 -3.75 5.31 7.64
N VAL A 28 -3.47 6.46 8.27
CA VAL A 28 -3.34 6.56 9.74
C VAL A 28 -4.66 6.21 10.42
N SER A 29 -5.78 6.69 9.89
CA SER A 29 -7.11 6.41 10.44
C SER A 29 -7.51 4.94 10.23
N ALA A 30 -7.19 4.36 9.08
CA ALA A 30 -7.39 2.94 8.81
C ALA A 30 -6.58 2.07 9.78
N CYS A 31 -5.29 2.40 10.00
CA CYS A 31 -4.47 1.70 10.99
C CYS A 31 -5.01 1.84 12.41
N ALA A 32 -5.55 3.01 12.77
CA ALA A 32 -6.19 3.22 14.08
C ALA A 32 -7.38 2.29 14.27
N TYR A 33 -8.26 2.19 13.26
CA TYR A 33 -9.38 1.26 13.26
C TYR A 33 -8.92 -0.20 13.39
N LEU A 34 -7.99 -0.65 12.55
CA LEU A 34 -7.48 -2.03 12.60
C LEU A 34 -6.91 -2.37 13.97
N LYS A 35 -6.14 -1.45 14.57
CA LYS A 35 -5.58 -1.62 15.90
C LYS A 35 -6.63 -1.74 16.98
N GLU A 36 -7.68 -0.92 16.93
CA GLU A 36 -8.81 -0.99 17.86
C GLU A 36 -9.57 -2.30 17.75
N GLN A 37 -9.71 -2.83 16.52
CA GLN A 37 -10.33 -4.14 16.28
C GLN A 37 -9.40 -5.32 16.61
N GLY A 38 -8.15 -5.08 17.01
CA GLY A 38 -7.17 -6.14 17.24
C GLY A 38 -6.76 -6.90 15.98
N ILE A 39 -6.89 -6.27 14.80
CA ILE A 39 -6.54 -6.87 13.52
C ILE A 39 -5.06 -6.63 13.26
N GLU A 40 -4.29 -7.70 13.09
CA GLU A 40 -2.90 -7.67 12.67
C GLU A 40 -2.76 -8.13 11.21
N VAL A 41 -1.89 -7.47 10.45
CA VAL A 41 -1.60 -7.81 9.06
C VAL A 41 -0.30 -8.59 8.95
N ASP A 42 -0.26 -9.58 8.04
CA ASP A 42 0.89 -10.45 7.84
C ASP A 42 1.85 -9.93 6.77
N LEU A 43 1.34 -9.19 5.79
CA LEU A 43 2.12 -8.58 4.72
C LEU A 43 1.55 -7.22 4.36
N VAL A 44 2.44 -6.24 4.24
CA VAL A 44 2.10 -4.91 3.74
C VAL A 44 2.84 -4.65 2.43
N TYR A 45 2.11 -4.24 1.40
CA TYR A 45 2.66 -3.60 0.21
C TYR A 45 2.06 -2.22 0.09
N ILE A 46 2.86 -1.23 -0.16
CA ILE A 46 2.40 0.13 -0.42
C ILE A 46 3.13 0.76 -1.61
N ASP A 47 2.39 1.49 -2.41
CA ASP A 47 2.87 2.33 -3.51
C ASP A 47 2.41 3.77 -3.26
N PRO A 48 3.01 4.46 -2.25
CA PRO A 48 2.58 5.80 -1.88
C PRO A 48 2.93 6.79 -2.99
N PRO A 49 2.22 7.92 -3.08
CA PRO A 49 2.52 8.93 -4.09
C PRO A 49 3.95 9.45 -3.92
N PHE A 50 4.64 9.58 -5.04
CA PHE A 50 6.02 10.08 -5.07
C PHE A 50 6.06 11.59 -4.85
N ALA A 51 7.17 12.11 -4.32
CA ALA A 51 7.30 13.54 -4.05
C ALA A 51 7.22 14.42 -5.31
N SER A 52 7.58 13.87 -6.47
CA SER A 52 7.46 14.54 -7.77
C SER A 52 6.03 14.59 -8.30
N GLY A 53 5.18 13.69 -7.84
CA GLY A 53 3.76 13.61 -8.11
C GLY A 53 2.98 13.51 -6.80
N ALA A 54 3.41 14.22 -5.76
CA ALA A 54 2.89 14.14 -4.39
C ALA A 54 1.41 14.57 -4.25
N ASN A 55 0.65 14.27 -5.29
CA ASN A 55 -0.76 14.58 -5.40
C ASN A 55 -1.57 13.93 -4.28
N TYR A 56 -1.18 12.72 -3.84
CA TYR A 56 -1.92 12.01 -2.79
C TYR A 56 -1.80 12.69 -1.42
N ALA A 57 -0.59 12.96 -0.96
CA ALA A 57 -0.37 13.64 0.30
C ALA A 57 -0.97 15.06 0.30
N LYS A 58 -0.92 15.73 -0.85
CA LYS A 58 -1.58 17.01 -1.07
C LYS A 58 -3.11 16.86 -1.08
N LYS A 59 -3.66 15.75 -1.60
CA LYS A 59 -5.10 15.43 -1.51
C LYS A 59 -5.57 15.44 -0.05
N VAL A 60 -4.88 14.74 0.82
CA VAL A 60 -5.19 14.70 2.26
C VAL A 60 -5.14 16.10 2.85
N TYR A 61 -4.08 16.86 2.59
CA TYR A 61 -3.92 18.22 3.12
C TYR A 61 -4.99 19.19 2.60
N ILE A 62 -5.30 19.14 1.30
CA ILE A 62 -6.31 20.02 0.69
C ILE A 62 -7.71 19.65 1.18
N ARG A 63 -8.04 18.37 1.35
CA ARG A 63 -9.31 17.91 1.93
C ARG A 63 -9.50 18.41 3.36
N ARG A 64 -8.42 18.61 4.11
CA ARG A 64 -8.45 19.26 5.43
C ARG A 64 -8.64 20.79 5.36
N ASN A 65 -8.62 21.39 4.17
CA ASN A 65 -8.90 22.81 4.00
C ASN A 65 -10.40 23.02 3.74
N PRO A 66 -11.15 23.69 4.66
CA PRO A 66 -12.59 23.83 4.55
C PRO A 66 -13.07 24.50 3.24
N LYS A 67 -12.30 25.48 2.73
CA LYS A 67 -12.65 26.21 1.50
C LYS A 67 -12.65 25.34 0.25
N VAL A 68 -11.95 24.23 0.29
CA VAL A 68 -11.79 23.31 -0.86
C VAL A 68 -12.64 22.05 -0.68
N ALA A 69 -12.93 21.68 0.57
CA ALA A 69 -13.70 20.47 0.90
C ALA A 69 -15.09 20.46 0.24
N GLU A 70 -15.83 21.57 0.30
CA GLU A 70 -17.15 21.68 -0.33
C GLU A 70 -17.10 21.51 -1.86
N ALA A 71 -16.08 22.10 -2.51
CA ALA A 71 -15.91 21.98 -3.96
C ALA A 71 -15.58 20.55 -4.38
N ILE A 72 -14.81 19.82 -3.55
CA ILE A 72 -14.46 18.41 -3.79
C ILE A 72 -15.71 17.53 -3.64
N VAL A 73 -16.48 17.70 -2.56
CA VAL A 73 -17.71 16.93 -2.33
C VAL A 73 -18.69 17.12 -3.49
N LYS A 74 -18.91 18.38 -3.88
CA LYS A 74 -19.80 18.68 -4.99
C LYS A 74 -19.33 18.06 -6.30
N ALA A 75 -18.02 18.08 -6.57
CA ALA A 75 -17.45 17.46 -7.75
C ALA A 75 -17.57 15.92 -7.71
N GLU A 76 -17.34 15.30 -6.54
CA GLU A 76 -17.51 13.84 -6.36
C GLU A 76 -18.96 13.37 -6.56
N GLU A 77 -19.95 14.23 -6.30
CA GLU A 77 -21.37 13.91 -6.49
C GLU A 77 -21.86 14.15 -7.93
N GLU A 78 -21.28 15.10 -8.64
CA GLU A 78 -21.76 15.56 -9.95
C GLU A 78 -20.98 14.97 -11.13
N LEU A 79 -19.72 14.51 -10.93
CA LEU A 79 -18.83 14.06 -12.00
C LEU A 79 -18.83 12.54 -12.15
N ASP A 80 -18.70 12.05 -13.37
CA ASP A 80 -18.42 10.65 -13.62
C ASP A 80 -16.93 10.28 -13.27
N ILE A 81 -16.58 8.99 -13.36
CA ILE A 81 -15.27 8.50 -12.95
C ILE A 81 -14.12 9.15 -13.75
N ASP A 82 -14.32 9.43 -15.03
CA ASP A 82 -13.28 10.01 -15.89
C ASP A 82 -13.14 11.51 -15.66
N GLU A 83 -14.25 12.19 -15.46
CA GLU A 83 -14.27 13.60 -15.08
C GLU A 83 -13.68 13.83 -13.70
N LEU A 84 -13.94 12.93 -12.74
CA LEU A 84 -13.34 12.93 -11.41
C LEU A 84 -11.83 12.79 -11.46
N LYS A 85 -11.30 11.90 -12.29
CA LYS A 85 -9.83 11.76 -12.50
C LYS A 85 -9.21 13.07 -12.97
N VAL A 86 -9.78 13.69 -14.00
CA VAL A 86 -9.28 14.96 -14.55
C VAL A 86 -9.40 16.09 -13.53
N PHE A 87 -10.49 16.15 -12.79
CA PHE A 87 -10.70 17.12 -11.72
C PHE A 87 -9.67 16.94 -10.59
N GLU A 88 -9.46 15.72 -10.14
CA GLU A 88 -8.46 15.39 -9.14
C GLU A 88 -7.04 15.74 -9.61
N GLU A 89 -6.65 15.37 -10.82
CA GLU A 89 -5.33 15.69 -11.40
C GLU A 89 -5.11 17.21 -11.47
N LYS A 90 -6.12 17.97 -11.87
CA LYS A 90 -6.03 19.43 -12.01
C LYS A 90 -5.94 20.15 -10.66
N MET A 91 -6.66 19.65 -9.63
CA MET A 91 -6.65 20.23 -8.29
C MET A 91 -5.35 19.99 -7.52
N TYR A 92 -4.63 18.91 -7.85
CA TYR A 92 -3.52 18.43 -7.04
C TYR A 92 -2.13 18.74 -7.62
N GLY A 93 -2.02 19.52 -8.69
CA GLY A 93 -0.85 19.74 -9.55
C GLY A 93 0.29 20.63 -9.06
N ASP A 94 0.52 20.87 -7.74
CA ASP A 94 1.65 21.68 -7.28
C ASP A 94 2.50 21.00 -6.19
N VAL A 95 3.74 21.46 -6.08
CA VAL A 95 4.87 20.85 -5.39
C VAL A 95 4.69 20.79 -3.86
N TRP A 96 4.80 19.58 -3.28
CA TRP A 96 5.10 19.41 -1.86
C TRP A 96 6.58 19.69 -1.59
N GLU A 97 6.85 20.45 -0.54
CA GLU A 97 8.19 20.51 0.01
C GLU A 97 8.58 19.12 0.53
N LYS A 98 9.79 18.67 0.19
CA LYS A 98 10.30 17.33 0.53
C LYS A 98 10.19 17.01 2.03
N GLU A 99 10.40 17.99 2.90
CA GLU A 99 10.27 17.84 4.35
C GLU A 99 8.85 17.45 4.77
N LYS A 100 7.83 18.10 4.23
CA LYS A 100 6.42 17.77 4.53
C LYS A 100 6.06 16.36 4.06
N TYR A 101 6.58 15.97 2.89
CA TYR A 101 6.40 14.61 2.39
C TYR A 101 7.04 13.57 3.32
N LEU A 102 8.26 13.80 3.78
CA LEU A 102 8.95 12.86 4.66
C LEU A 102 8.29 12.77 6.03
N ASN A 103 7.82 13.88 6.60
CA ASN A 103 7.07 13.88 7.86
C ASN A 103 5.75 13.10 7.71
N TRP A 104 5.02 13.33 6.63
CA TRP A 104 3.81 12.59 6.31
C TRP A 104 4.10 11.08 6.12
N MET A 105 5.15 10.72 5.39
CA MET A 105 5.57 9.33 5.21
C MET A 105 5.95 8.67 6.53
N TYR A 106 6.67 9.38 7.40
CA TYR A 106 7.04 8.89 8.74
C TYR A 106 5.79 8.54 9.57
N GLU A 107 4.80 9.42 9.62
CA GLU A 107 3.56 9.17 10.36
C GLU A 107 2.83 7.93 9.83
N ASN A 108 2.74 7.78 8.51
CA ASN A 108 2.10 6.62 7.88
C ASN A 108 2.85 5.32 8.18
N LEU A 109 4.18 5.31 8.04
CA LEU A 109 4.99 4.12 8.30
C LEU A 109 4.93 3.69 9.78
N VAL A 110 4.90 4.63 10.72
CA VAL A 110 4.71 4.34 12.15
C VAL A 110 3.33 3.74 12.41
N ALA A 111 2.28 4.29 11.80
CA ALA A 111 0.93 3.75 11.91
C ALA A 111 0.84 2.34 11.34
N ILE A 112 1.38 2.10 10.15
CA ILE A 112 1.43 0.79 9.49
C ILE A 112 2.17 -0.23 10.38
N LYS A 113 3.37 0.12 10.89
CA LYS A 113 4.13 -0.78 11.79
C LYS A 113 3.30 -1.21 12.99
N SER A 114 2.43 -0.32 13.52
CA SER A 114 1.62 -0.58 14.71
C SER A 114 0.55 -1.65 14.52
N VAL A 115 0.18 -1.99 13.27
CA VAL A 115 -0.81 -3.01 12.91
C VAL A 115 -0.21 -4.24 12.23
N MET A 116 1.09 -4.28 12.02
CA MET A 116 1.79 -5.45 11.49
C MET A 116 1.97 -6.51 12.59
N GLY A 117 1.81 -7.78 12.23
CA GLY A 117 2.15 -8.91 13.09
C GLY A 117 3.66 -9.08 13.25
N GLU A 118 4.11 -9.86 14.23
CA GLU A 118 5.55 -10.02 14.55
C GLU A 118 6.37 -10.68 13.44
N THR A 119 5.76 -11.52 12.61
CA THR A 119 6.42 -12.15 11.45
C THR A 119 6.15 -11.41 10.13
N ALA A 120 5.48 -10.27 10.20
CA ALA A 120 5.07 -9.51 9.03
C ALA A 120 6.24 -8.85 8.31
N SER A 121 6.04 -8.69 7.02
CA SER A 121 6.94 -7.97 6.12
C SER A 121 6.25 -6.76 5.50
N ILE A 122 7.05 -5.76 5.14
CA ILE A 122 6.59 -4.58 4.41
C ILE A 122 7.43 -4.36 3.15
N TYR A 123 6.76 -4.08 2.05
CA TYR A 123 7.35 -3.67 0.78
C TYR A 123 6.87 -2.26 0.45
N VAL A 124 7.80 -1.31 0.33
CA VAL A 124 7.51 0.09 0.00
C VAL A 124 8.06 0.38 -1.38
N HIS A 125 7.15 0.59 -2.33
CA HIS A 125 7.46 0.86 -3.72
C HIS A 125 7.65 2.37 -3.92
N LEU A 126 8.77 2.77 -4.46
CA LEU A 126 9.18 4.16 -4.57
C LEU A 126 9.96 4.40 -5.86
N ASP A 127 9.92 5.63 -6.32
CA ASP A 127 10.81 6.08 -7.39
C ASP A 127 12.15 6.62 -6.86
N TRP A 128 13.05 6.92 -7.77
CA TRP A 128 14.39 7.43 -7.48
C TRP A 128 14.40 8.79 -6.75
N HIS A 129 13.32 9.58 -6.80
CA HIS A 129 13.27 10.90 -6.17
C HIS A 129 13.31 10.83 -4.64
N VAL A 130 12.69 9.81 -4.06
CA VAL A 130 12.44 9.74 -2.62
C VAL A 130 12.94 8.47 -1.95
N VAL A 131 13.26 7.40 -2.70
CA VAL A 131 13.62 6.09 -2.14
C VAL A 131 14.73 6.18 -1.09
N HIS A 132 15.79 6.94 -1.34
CA HIS A 132 16.93 7.04 -0.43
C HIS A 132 16.58 7.75 0.88
N TYR A 133 15.69 8.73 0.85
CA TYR A 133 15.22 9.43 2.04
C TYR A 133 14.26 8.55 2.85
N VAL A 134 13.35 7.85 2.18
CA VAL A 134 12.42 6.92 2.83
C VAL A 134 13.18 5.73 3.40
N LYS A 135 14.27 5.26 2.76
CA LYS A 135 15.16 4.22 3.32
C LYS A 135 15.67 4.61 4.70
N VAL A 136 16.13 5.86 4.89
CA VAL A 136 16.59 6.37 6.19
C VAL A 136 15.47 6.38 7.22
N LEU A 137 14.26 6.81 6.85
CA LEU A 137 13.09 6.75 7.74
C LEU A 137 12.74 5.31 8.15
N MET A 138 12.82 4.38 7.20
CA MET A 138 12.53 2.98 7.48
C MET A 138 13.58 2.34 8.39
N ASP A 139 14.86 2.70 8.26
CA ASP A 139 15.89 2.26 9.18
C ASP A 139 15.63 2.72 10.62
N GLU A 140 15.17 3.96 10.79
CA GLU A 140 14.80 4.48 12.11
C GLU A 140 13.54 3.79 12.67
N ILE A 141 12.52 3.57 11.83
CA ILE A 141 11.24 3.02 12.28
C ILE A 141 11.34 1.50 12.51
N PHE A 142 11.88 0.75 11.56
CA PHE A 142 11.92 -0.71 11.59
C PHE A 142 13.21 -1.27 12.16
N GLY A 143 14.29 -0.52 12.12
CA GLY A 143 15.65 -0.94 12.46
C GLY A 143 16.45 -1.36 11.22
N GLU A 144 17.69 -0.93 11.12
CA GLU A 144 18.60 -1.24 10.00
C GLU A 144 18.79 -2.75 9.82
N ASP A 145 18.89 -3.52 10.90
CA ASP A 145 19.05 -4.98 10.87
C ASP A 145 17.82 -5.71 10.29
N ASN A 146 16.70 -5.04 10.24
CA ASN A 146 15.46 -5.57 9.66
C ASN A 146 15.32 -5.30 8.16
N PHE A 147 16.22 -4.54 7.58
CA PHE A 147 16.33 -4.39 6.13
C PHE A 147 16.72 -5.71 5.46
N LYS A 148 15.98 -6.11 4.44
CA LYS A 148 16.23 -7.34 3.70
C LYS A 148 16.81 -7.08 2.33
N ASN A 149 16.14 -6.28 1.51
CA ASN A 149 16.56 -5.94 0.16
C ASN A 149 16.04 -4.59 -0.28
N GLU A 150 16.78 -3.95 -1.17
CA GLU A 150 16.26 -3.04 -2.16
C GLU A 150 16.06 -3.85 -3.44
N ILE A 151 14.80 -4.03 -3.86
CA ILE A 151 14.44 -4.76 -5.07
C ILE A 151 14.29 -3.76 -6.21
N ILE A 152 15.02 -3.98 -7.30
CA ILE A 152 14.98 -3.12 -8.47
C ILE A 152 14.01 -3.72 -9.49
N TRP A 153 12.87 -3.06 -9.68
CA TRP A 153 11.93 -3.42 -10.73
C TRP A 153 12.26 -2.64 -12.01
N CYS A 154 12.80 -3.36 -13.00
CA CYS A 154 13.17 -2.81 -14.29
C CYS A 154 12.06 -3.04 -15.32
N TYR A 155 11.88 -2.07 -16.23
CA TYR A 155 10.92 -2.18 -17.34
C TYR A 155 11.47 -1.58 -18.62
N ARG A 156 11.02 -2.10 -19.75
CA ARG A 156 11.42 -1.61 -21.07
C ARG A 156 10.71 -0.31 -21.42
N GLY A 157 11.29 0.42 -22.37
CA GLY A 157 10.72 1.64 -22.92
C GLY A 157 11.72 2.33 -23.84
N MET A 158 11.26 3.37 -24.55
CA MET A 158 12.12 4.12 -25.47
C MET A 158 13.19 4.89 -24.67
N ALA A 159 14.45 4.77 -25.09
CA ALA A 159 15.53 5.59 -24.57
C ALA A 159 15.46 6.98 -25.21
N VAL A 160 15.15 8.01 -24.42
CA VAL A 160 14.96 9.39 -24.90
C VAL A 160 15.95 10.39 -24.31
N ALA A 161 16.63 10.02 -23.23
CA ALA A 161 17.55 10.92 -22.56
C ALA A 161 18.90 10.97 -23.30
N THR A 162 19.46 12.17 -23.45
CA THR A 162 20.74 12.44 -24.14
C THR A 162 21.85 12.90 -23.20
N GLU A 163 21.49 13.41 -22.02
CA GLU A 163 22.44 13.96 -21.03
C GLU A 163 22.66 13.07 -19.81
N HIS A 164 21.81 12.04 -19.65
CA HIS A 164 21.87 11.07 -18.57
C HIS A 164 21.34 9.71 -19.03
N TYR A 165 21.51 8.67 -18.20
CA TYR A 165 20.88 7.38 -18.47
C TYR A 165 19.36 7.47 -18.38
N THR A 166 18.66 6.89 -19.36
CA THR A 166 17.19 6.82 -19.32
C THR A 166 16.73 5.98 -18.13
N ARG A 167 15.92 6.57 -17.24
CA ARG A 167 15.43 5.91 -16.05
C ARG A 167 14.35 4.89 -16.43
N ARG A 168 14.58 3.63 -16.08
CA ARG A 168 13.73 2.49 -16.41
C ARG A 168 13.66 1.49 -15.28
N HIS A 169 13.57 2.01 -14.05
CA HIS A 169 13.35 1.20 -12.86
C HIS A 169 12.69 2.01 -11.75
N ASP A 170 12.00 1.30 -10.91
CA ASP A 170 11.54 1.73 -9.60
C ASP A 170 12.21 0.85 -8.53
N ASN A 171 12.16 1.31 -7.29
CA ASN A 171 12.80 0.66 -6.15
C ASN A 171 11.72 0.17 -5.18
N ILE A 172 11.89 -1.02 -4.65
CA ILE A 172 11.00 -1.57 -3.63
C ILE A 172 11.84 -1.92 -2.41
N LEU A 173 11.63 -1.21 -1.30
CA LEU A 173 12.31 -1.46 -0.04
C LEU A 173 11.60 -2.57 0.72
N PHE A 174 12.31 -3.63 1.04
CA PHE A 174 11.81 -4.78 1.77
C PHE A 174 12.37 -4.84 3.19
N TYR A 175 11.48 -4.79 4.19
CA TYR A 175 11.78 -4.92 5.60
C TYR A 175 10.93 -5.99 6.27
N LYS A 176 11.46 -6.62 7.31
CA LYS A 176 10.68 -7.41 8.28
C LYS A 176 10.35 -6.54 9.50
N LYS A 177 9.29 -6.88 10.25
CA LYS A 177 8.95 -6.18 11.49
C LYS A 177 9.71 -6.70 12.70
N GLY A 178 9.65 -7.99 12.96
CA GLY A 178 10.21 -8.64 14.15
C GLY A 178 11.45 -9.50 13.85
N GLU A 179 11.75 -10.45 14.74
CA GLU A 179 12.94 -11.29 14.60
C GLU A 179 12.89 -12.25 13.41
N ALA A 180 11.71 -12.77 13.06
CA ALA A 180 11.50 -13.68 11.95
C ALA A 180 10.59 -13.06 10.87
N ASN A 181 10.69 -13.58 9.65
CA ASN A 181 9.78 -13.25 8.55
C ASN A 181 9.53 -14.49 7.68
N ILE A 182 8.42 -14.47 6.96
CA ILE A 182 8.11 -15.48 5.94
C ILE A 182 8.84 -15.10 4.66
N PHE A 183 9.54 -16.09 4.06
CA PHE A 183 10.14 -15.91 2.74
C PHE A 183 10.19 -17.24 1.98
N ASN A 184 9.15 -17.47 1.16
CA ASN A 184 8.93 -18.68 0.36
C ASN A 184 9.67 -18.56 -0.97
N TRP A 185 11.00 -18.62 -0.95
CA TRP A 185 11.79 -18.41 -2.17
C TRP A 185 11.49 -19.46 -3.27
N GLN A 186 11.02 -20.66 -2.89
CA GLN A 186 10.68 -21.73 -3.82
C GLN A 186 9.49 -21.36 -4.72
N ASP A 187 8.55 -20.55 -4.21
CA ASP A 187 7.32 -20.16 -4.92
C ASP A 187 7.54 -19.03 -5.92
N ILE A 188 8.75 -18.43 -5.90
CA ILE A 188 9.13 -17.29 -6.73
C ILE A 188 10.45 -17.53 -7.49
N THR A 189 10.81 -18.79 -7.72
CA THR A 189 12.01 -19.13 -8.49
C THR A 189 11.93 -18.62 -9.92
N GLU A 190 13.07 -18.26 -10.45
CA GLU A 190 13.23 -17.84 -11.84
C GLU A 190 13.53 -19.04 -12.74
N ASN A 191 13.15 -18.94 -13.99
CA ASN A 191 13.47 -19.97 -14.98
C ASN A 191 14.99 -20.12 -15.12
N LEU A 192 15.42 -21.36 -15.34
CA LEU A 192 16.81 -21.61 -15.64
C LEU A 192 17.20 -20.94 -16.96
N GLU A 193 18.36 -20.30 -16.98
CA GLU A 193 18.93 -19.74 -18.21
C GLU A 193 19.14 -20.84 -19.26
N GLU A 194 18.94 -20.52 -20.53
CA GLU A 194 19.15 -21.45 -21.63
C GLU A 194 20.57 -22.09 -21.62
N SER A 195 21.58 -21.29 -21.23
CA SER A 195 22.96 -21.76 -21.09
C SER A 195 23.09 -22.87 -20.04
N THR A 196 22.26 -22.81 -18.99
CA THR A 196 22.19 -23.83 -17.94
C THR A 196 21.40 -25.04 -18.41
N VAL A 197 20.25 -24.84 -19.07
CA VAL A 197 19.44 -25.93 -19.63
C VAL A 197 20.23 -26.72 -20.66
N LYS A 198 21.04 -26.07 -21.51
CA LYS A 198 21.92 -26.73 -22.49
C LYS A 198 22.98 -27.64 -21.87
N LYS A 199 23.35 -27.46 -20.61
CA LYS A 199 24.27 -28.35 -19.88
C LYS A 199 23.65 -29.69 -19.52
N TYR A 200 22.32 -29.81 -19.53
CA TYR A 200 21.56 -31.06 -19.33
C TYR A 200 21.34 -31.73 -20.69
N SER A 201 22.44 -32.08 -21.33
CA SER A 201 22.46 -32.64 -22.70
C SER A 201 22.26 -34.14 -22.78
N ASN A 202 22.40 -34.85 -21.66
CA ASN A 202 22.18 -36.30 -21.62
C ASN A 202 20.69 -36.60 -21.42
N ILE A 203 20.26 -37.74 -22.02
CA ILE A 203 18.88 -38.23 -21.91
C ILE A 203 18.93 -39.65 -21.36
N GLU A 204 18.25 -39.90 -20.26
CA GLU A 204 18.11 -41.23 -19.72
C GLU A 204 17.20 -42.08 -20.62
N LYS A 205 17.69 -43.21 -21.13
CA LYS A 205 16.97 -44.04 -22.14
C LYS A 205 15.67 -44.65 -21.59
N SER A 206 15.61 -44.91 -20.27
CA SER A 206 14.46 -45.58 -19.62
C SER A 206 13.30 -44.63 -19.35
N THR A 207 13.58 -43.36 -19.00
CA THR A 207 12.60 -42.40 -18.54
C THR A 207 12.43 -41.17 -19.45
N GLY A 208 13.40 -40.93 -20.36
CA GLY A 208 13.45 -39.73 -21.19
C GLY A 208 13.88 -38.46 -20.44
N ARG A 209 14.26 -38.59 -19.17
CA ARG A 209 14.66 -37.43 -18.34
C ARG A 209 15.98 -36.84 -18.80
N LYS A 210 16.07 -35.51 -18.83
CA LYS A 210 17.33 -34.80 -19.11
C LYS A 210 18.18 -34.69 -17.85
N PHE A 211 19.47 -35.00 -17.99
CA PHE A 211 20.40 -34.91 -16.89
C PHE A 211 21.78 -34.40 -17.30
N ARG A 212 22.56 -33.99 -16.30
CA ARG A 212 24.00 -33.72 -16.44
C ARG A 212 24.78 -34.47 -15.37
N LEU A 213 26.07 -34.63 -15.62
CA LEU A 213 26.98 -35.26 -14.69
C LEU A 213 27.85 -34.23 -13.98
N HIS A 214 27.95 -34.39 -12.68
CA HIS A 214 28.92 -33.67 -11.87
C HIS A 214 29.94 -34.63 -11.31
N GLY A 215 31.20 -34.40 -11.59
CA GLY A 215 32.29 -35.19 -11.07
C GLY A 215 33.57 -35.00 -11.88
N ARG A 216 34.57 -35.75 -11.49
CA ARG A 216 35.85 -35.79 -12.18
C ARG A 216 36.15 -37.24 -12.51
N ASN A 217 36.81 -37.46 -13.66
CA ASN A 217 37.32 -38.80 -14.01
C ASN A 217 38.53 -39.15 -13.09
N ILE A 218 39.01 -40.37 -13.20
CA ILE A 218 40.15 -40.88 -12.42
C ILE A 218 41.41 -40.03 -12.58
N GLN A 219 41.53 -39.28 -13.70
CA GLN A 219 42.64 -38.35 -13.96
C GLN A 219 42.39 -36.92 -13.44
N GLY A 220 41.29 -36.68 -12.74
CA GLY A 220 40.96 -35.38 -12.19
C GLY A 220 40.35 -34.38 -13.16
N SER A 221 40.07 -34.76 -14.41
CA SER A 221 39.39 -33.93 -15.40
C SER A 221 37.86 -33.96 -15.20
N PRO A 222 37.13 -32.86 -15.50
CA PRO A 222 35.66 -32.91 -15.49
C PRO A 222 35.13 -34.00 -16.45
N ILE A 223 34.14 -34.76 -16.00
CA ILE A 223 33.46 -35.75 -16.84
C ILE A 223 32.71 -34.99 -17.95
N GLN A 224 33.03 -35.31 -19.19
CA GLN A 224 32.29 -34.80 -20.33
C GLN A 224 30.96 -35.55 -20.45
N ASN A 225 29.90 -34.84 -20.79
CA ASN A 225 28.61 -35.45 -21.08
C ASN A 225 28.78 -36.39 -22.28
N ASN A 226 28.49 -37.68 -22.06
CA ASN A 226 28.52 -38.69 -23.08
C ASN A 226 27.21 -39.47 -23.06
N THR A 227 26.66 -39.75 -24.21
CA THR A 227 25.34 -40.37 -24.41
C THR A 227 25.28 -41.87 -24.03
N ASP A 228 26.40 -42.50 -23.79
CA ASP A 228 26.49 -43.97 -23.51
C ASP A 228 26.85 -44.31 -22.06
N ILE A 229 26.48 -43.41 -21.13
CA ILE A 229 26.76 -43.62 -19.71
C ILE A 229 25.74 -44.61 -19.12
N ASP A 230 26.23 -45.67 -18.48
CA ASP A 230 25.41 -46.60 -17.70
C ASP A 230 25.03 -45.93 -16.37
N ILE A 231 23.78 -45.45 -16.28
CA ILE A 231 23.25 -44.76 -15.08
C ILE A 231 23.26 -45.69 -13.88
N LYS A 232 22.96 -46.98 -14.04
CA LYS A 232 22.98 -47.95 -12.94
C LYS A 232 24.39 -48.11 -12.36
N TRP A 233 25.40 -48.02 -13.20
CA TRP A 233 26.79 -48.06 -12.74
C TRP A 233 27.12 -46.78 -11.96
N LEU A 234 26.70 -45.60 -12.43
CA LEU A 234 26.89 -44.32 -11.72
C LEU A 234 26.17 -44.26 -10.40
N GLU A 235 24.97 -44.81 -10.30
CA GLU A 235 24.20 -44.89 -9.05
C GLU A 235 24.90 -45.74 -7.99
N THR A 236 25.66 -46.75 -8.42
CA THR A 236 26.46 -47.61 -7.55
C THR A 236 27.81 -47.04 -7.16
N HIS A 237 28.22 -45.92 -7.79
CA HIS A 237 29.52 -45.27 -7.54
C HIS A 237 29.35 -43.77 -7.29
N PRO A 238 28.57 -43.36 -6.30
CA PRO A 238 28.26 -41.95 -6.03
C PRO A 238 29.52 -41.13 -5.64
N GLU A 239 30.58 -41.77 -5.20
CA GLU A 239 31.88 -41.16 -4.90
C GLU A 239 32.61 -40.61 -6.12
N LEU A 240 32.31 -41.12 -7.32
CA LEU A 240 32.95 -40.69 -8.57
C LEU A 240 32.16 -39.62 -9.31
N CYS A 241 30.84 -39.72 -9.29
CA CYS A 241 29.99 -38.83 -10.06
C CYS A 241 28.59 -38.73 -9.45
N ARG A 242 28.01 -37.55 -9.53
CA ARG A 242 26.62 -37.28 -9.16
C ARG A 242 25.81 -36.97 -10.40
N ILE A 243 24.70 -37.67 -10.57
CA ILE A 243 23.69 -37.37 -11.58
C ILE A 243 22.83 -36.21 -11.08
N ASP A 244 22.56 -35.23 -11.92
CA ASP A 244 21.76 -34.06 -11.63
C ASP A 244 20.67 -33.94 -12.72
N TYR A 245 19.41 -34.18 -12.36
CA TYR A 245 18.29 -34.15 -13.29
C TYR A 245 17.73 -32.74 -13.45
N LEU A 246 17.35 -32.36 -14.67
CA LEU A 246 16.81 -31.04 -15.00
C LEU A 246 15.43 -30.80 -14.33
N ASP A 247 14.58 -31.82 -14.34
CA ASP A 247 13.23 -31.81 -13.81
C ASP A 247 13.18 -31.76 -12.26
N GLU A 248 14.29 -32.01 -11.59
CA GLU A 248 14.44 -31.83 -10.13
C GLU A 248 14.89 -30.43 -9.75
N LYS A 249 15.13 -29.56 -10.73
CA LYS A 249 15.52 -28.18 -10.45
C LYS A 249 14.30 -27.32 -10.20
N LEU A 250 14.25 -26.73 -9.04
CA LEU A 250 13.20 -25.77 -8.65
C LEU A 250 13.31 -24.44 -9.42
N GLY A 251 14.40 -24.22 -10.17
CA GLY A 251 14.71 -22.94 -10.80
C GLY A 251 15.90 -22.22 -10.13
N VAL A 252 16.13 -20.99 -10.51
CA VAL A 252 17.14 -20.12 -9.89
C VAL A 252 16.49 -19.38 -8.71
N LYS A 253 17.22 -19.26 -7.61
CA LYS A 253 16.77 -18.42 -6.48
C LYS A 253 16.51 -16.99 -6.95
N PRO A 254 15.47 -16.33 -6.40
CA PRO A 254 15.11 -14.97 -6.79
C PRO A 254 16.27 -13.99 -6.55
N ARG A 255 16.44 -13.09 -7.50
CA ARG A 255 17.40 -11.98 -7.41
C ARG A 255 16.67 -10.74 -6.88
N ASP A 256 17.46 -9.77 -6.41
CA ASP A 256 17.00 -8.46 -5.97
C ASP A 256 16.72 -7.47 -7.13
N TRP A 257 16.68 -7.95 -8.33
CA TRP A 257 16.24 -7.21 -9.50
C TRP A 257 15.34 -8.09 -10.38
N VAL A 258 14.35 -7.48 -10.99
CA VAL A 258 13.42 -8.18 -11.89
C VAL A 258 13.12 -7.32 -13.11
N MET A 259 13.18 -7.95 -14.29
CA MET A 259 12.73 -7.34 -15.54
C MET A 259 11.29 -7.76 -15.80
N MET A 260 10.38 -6.80 -15.70
CA MET A 260 8.96 -7.02 -15.91
C MET A 260 8.35 -5.76 -16.51
N ASP A 261 7.83 -5.86 -17.70
CA ASP A 261 7.29 -4.70 -18.42
C ASP A 261 6.00 -4.19 -17.76
N TYR A 262 5.68 -2.91 -17.98
CA TYR A 262 4.38 -2.36 -17.65
C TYR A 262 3.25 -3.11 -18.36
N ILE A 263 2.05 -2.99 -17.81
CA ILE A 263 0.85 -3.56 -18.38
C ILE A 263 0.63 -3.01 -19.79
N ASN A 264 0.47 -3.91 -20.77
CA ASN A 264 0.14 -3.51 -22.12
C ASN A 264 -1.27 -2.88 -22.14
N VAL A 265 -1.45 -1.84 -22.96
CA VAL A 265 -2.73 -1.14 -23.16
C VAL A 265 -3.89 -2.08 -23.53
N MET A 266 -3.57 -3.22 -24.15
CA MET A 266 -4.53 -4.24 -24.62
C MET A 266 -4.63 -5.44 -23.66
N SER A 267 -4.06 -5.37 -22.46
CA SER A 267 -4.12 -6.48 -21.49
C SER A 267 -5.44 -6.52 -20.76
N ASP A 268 -6.00 -7.71 -20.57
CA ASP A 268 -7.25 -7.96 -19.82
C ASP A 268 -7.14 -7.61 -18.32
N GLU A 269 -5.91 -7.56 -17.78
CA GLU A 269 -5.69 -7.14 -16.37
C GLU A 269 -5.80 -5.63 -16.17
N ARG A 270 -5.85 -4.86 -17.26
CA ARG A 270 -5.88 -3.41 -17.20
C ARG A 270 -7.25 -2.92 -16.73
N VAL A 271 -7.25 -2.23 -15.60
CA VAL A 271 -8.34 -1.34 -15.21
C VAL A 271 -7.91 0.09 -15.54
N ASP A 272 -8.84 0.97 -15.90
CA ASP A 272 -8.54 2.36 -16.29
C ASP A 272 -8.01 3.20 -15.09
N TYR A 273 -6.87 2.79 -14.56
CA TYR A 273 -6.15 3.46 -13.48
C TYR A 273 -4.71 3.75 -13.92
N ALA A 274 -4.34 5.03 -13.92
CA ALA A 274 -3.10 5.51 -14.57
C ALA A 274 -1.79 4.90 -14.03
N THR A 275 -1.76 4.51 -12.75
CA THR A 275 -0.57 4.01 -12.05
C THR A 275 -0.65 2.53 -11.69
N GLN A 276 -1.50 1.75 -12.37
CA GLN A 276 -1.67 0.33 -12.11
C GLN A 276 -0.34 -0.43 -12.28
N LYS A 277 0.05 -1.19 -11.26
CA LYS A 277 1.19 -2.10 -11.31
C LYS A 277 0.78 -3.45 -11.92
N PRO A 278 1.73 -4.20 -12.55
CA PRO A 278 1.45 -5.53 -13.07
C PRO A 278 1.07 -6.52 -11.96
N GLU A 279 0.06 -7.35 -12.21
CA GLU A 279 -0.33 -8.42 -11.27
C GLU A 279 0.83 -9.35 -10.95
N ALA A 280 1.66 -9.68 -11.94
CA ALA A 280 2.82 -10.55 -11.78
C ALA A 280 3.84 -10.02 -10.76
N LEU A 281 3.99 -8.69 -10.62
CA LEU A 281 4.85 -8.09 -9.60
C LEU A 281 4.28 -8.33 -8.19
N LEU A 282 2.99 -8.12 -8.01
CA LEU A 282 2.30 -8.35 -6.73
C LEU A 282 2.23 -9.84 -6.40
N GLU A 283 2.01 -10.69 -7.40
CA GLU A 283 2.03 -12.14 -7.24
C GLU A 283 3.38 -12.62 -6.68
N ARG A 284 4.50 -12.14 -7.24
CA ARG A 284 5.85 -12.44 -6.75
C ARG A 284 6.02 -12.03 -5.28
N ILE A 285 5.61 -10.82 -4.91
CA ILE A 285 5.73 -10.29 -3.54
C ILE A 285 4.85 -11.07 -2.56
N ILE A 286 3.59 -11.29 -2.92
CA ILE A 286 2.61 -11.94 -2.05
C ILE A 286 2.97 -13.41 -1.81
N LYS A 287 3.39 -14.13 -2.86
CA LYS A 287 3.89 -15.52 -2.72
C LYS A 287 5.15 -15.59 -1.85
N ALA A 288 6.08 -14.67 -2.04
CA ALA A 288 7.32 -14.64 -1.27
C ALA A 288 7.08 -14.47 0.23
N SER A 289 6.18 -13.58 0.64
CA SER A 289 6.12 -13.12 2.03
C SER A 289 4.77 -13.36 2.71
N SER A 290 3.97 -14.27 2.18
CA SER A 290 2.74 -14.74 2.83
C SER A 290 2.37 -16.16 2.46
N ASN A 291 1.49 -16.78 3.26
CA ASN A 291 0.88 -18.08 3.00
C ASN A 291 -0.63 -17.92 2.76
N GLU A 292 -1.30 -18.97 2.24
CA GLU A 292 -2.76 -18.98 2.08
C GLU A 292 -3.47 -18.67 3.42
N GLY A 293 -4.53 -17.88 3.36
CA GLY A 293 -5.31 -17.46 4.53
C GLY A 293 -4.73 -16.27 5.30
N MET A 294 -3.49 -15.87 5.04
CA MET A 294 -2.87 -14.69 5.66
C MET A 294 -3.44 -13.38 5.13
N LEU A 295 -3.32 -12.32 5.92
CA LEU A 295 -3.87 -11.00 5.65
C LEU A 295 -2.83 -10.09 5.00
N VAL A 296 -3.12 -9.66 3.79
CA VAL A 296 -2.29 -8.72 3.00
C VAL A 296 -2.96 -7.35 2.99
N ALA A 297 -2.24 -6.30 3.34
CA ALA A 297 -2.76 -4.93 3.35
C ALA A 297 -2.03 -4.01 2.39
N ASP A 298 -2.81 -3.14 1.73
CA ASP A 298 -2.33 -2.03 0.94
C ASP A 298 -3.06 -0.75 1.37
N PHE A 299 -2.31 0.18 1.98
CA PHE A 299 -2.84 1.42 2.53
C PHE A 299 -2.82 2.59 1.53
N PHE A 300 -2.37 2.34 0.31
CA PHE A 300 -2.38 3.25 -0.84
C PHE A 300 -2.81 2.47 -2.09
N GLY A 301 -3.94 1.80 -1.98
CA GLY A 301 -4.32 0.68 -2.82
C GLY A 301 -4.57 0.99 -4.30
N GLY A 302 -4.82 2.26 -4.64
CA GLY A 302 -4.95 2.73 -6.02
C GLY A 302 -5.90 1.87 -6.87
N SER A 303 -5.37 1.17 -7.87
CA SER A 303 -6.14 0.31 -8.78
C SER A 303 -6.67 -1.00 -8.16
N GLY A 304 -6.34 -1.29 -6.89
CA GLY A 304 -6.76 -2.52 -6.21
C GLY A 304 -6.01 -3.78 -6.63
N VAL A 305 -4.88 -3.67 -7.32
CA VAL A 305 -4.12 -4.83 -7.80
C VAL A 305 -3.67 -5.73 -6.65
N THR A 306 -3.23 -5.15 -5.53
CA THR A 306 -2.81 -5.92 -4.35
C THR A 306 -3.95 -6.77 -3.80
N ALA A 307 -5.15 -6.20 -3.66
CA ALA A 307 -6.34 -6.92 -3.19
C ALA A 307 -6.77 -8.01 -4.17
N ALA A 308 -6.80 -7.71 -5.47
CA ALA A 308 -7.18 -8.67 -6.50
C ALA A 308 -6.23 -9.88 -6.55
N VAL A 309 -4.92 -9.65 -6.52
CA VAL A 309 -3.92 -10.72 -6.50
C VAL A 309 -3.98 -11.52 -5.20
N SER A 310 -4.17 -10.86 -4.06
CA SER A 310 -4.36 -11.53 -2.76
C SER A 310 -5.54 -12.49 -2.80
N ASN A 311 -6.69 -12.03 -3.33
CA ASN A 311 -7.87 -12.87 -3.51
C ASN A 311 -7.61 -14.09 -4.44
N LYS A 312 -6.98 -13.86 -5.60
CA LYS A 312 -6.61 -14.93 -6.55
C LYS A 312 -5.70 -15.98 -5.91
N LEU A 313 -4.82 -15.56 -5.01
CA LEU A 313 -3.89 -16.42 -4.29
C LEU A 313 -4.45 -16.95 -2.95
N ARG A 314 -5.73 -16.80 -2.68
CA ARG A 314 -6.40 -17.22 -1.44
C ARG A 314 -5.83 -16.59 -0.17
N ARG A 315 -5.39 -15.35 -0.26
CA ARG A 315 -5.05 -14.52 0.90
C ARG A 315 -6.24 -13.61 1.19
N LYS A 316 -6.39 -13.24 2.46
CA LYS A 316 -7.28 -12.16 2.86
C LYS A 316 -6.65 -10.82 2.48
N PHE A 317 -7.47 -9.79 2.32
CA PHE A 317 -6.96 -8.48 1.90
C PHE A 317 -7.60 -7.32 2.64
N ILE A 318 -6.79 -6.26 2.84
CA ILE A 318 -7.24 -4.92 3.19
C ILE A 318 -6.77 -3.99 2.09
N HIS A 319 -7.71 -3.29 1.47
CA HIS A 319 -7.45 -2.20 0.53
C HIS A 319 -7.90 -0.90 1.18
N CYS A 320 -7.00 0.07 1.30
CA CYS A 320 -7.31 1.39 1.82
C CYS A 320 -6.87 2.47 0.84
N ASP A 321 -7.77 3.41 0.57
CA ASP A 321 -7.47 4.59 -0.23
C ASP A 321 -8.44 5.73 0.14
N ILE A 322 -8.01 6.98 -0.07
CA ILE A 322 -8.88 8.14 0.14
C ILE A 322 -9.72 8.47 -1.08
N GLY A 323 -9.27 8.05 -2.28
CA GLY A 323 -9.89 8.36 -3.56
C GLY A 323 -11.13 7.52 -3.82
N ILE A 324 -12.26 8.16 -4.13
CA ILE A 324 -13.50 7.45 -4.46
C ILE A 324 -13.33 6.58 -5.70
N ASN A 325 -12.56 7.06 -6.69
CA ASN A 325 -12.24 6.32 -7.90
C ASN A 325 -11.49 5.00 -7.59
N SER A 326 -10.52 5.02 -6.67
CA SER A 326 -9.82 3.82 -6.20
C SER A 326 -10.79 2.81 -5.59
N ILE A 327 -11.67 3.26 -4.71
CA ILE A 327 -12.65 2.42 -4.02
C ILE A 327 -13.62 1.78 -5.03
N GLN A 328 -14.17 2.55 -5.96
CA GLN A 328 -15.11 2.05 -6.97
C GLN A 328 -14.45 1.06 -7.92
N THR A 329 -13.27 1.41 -8.46
CA THR A 329 -12.51 0.53 -9.35
C THR A 329 -12.15 -0.80 -8.66
N THR A 330 -11.68 -0.75 -7.42
CA THR A 330 -11.32 -1.95 -6.66
C THR A 330 -12.53 -2.80 -6.33
N ARG A 331 -13.63 -2.17 -5.90
CA ARG A 331 -14.89 -2.85 -5.62
C ARG A 331 -15.40 -3.61 -6.85
N ASP A 332 -15.47 -2.93 -7.99
CA ASP A 332 -16.02 -3.52 -9.22
C ASP A 332 -15.12 -4.64 -9.76
N ARG A 333 -13.79 -4.48 -9.66
CA ARG A 333 -12.82 -5.53 -9.98
C ARG A 333 -12.99 -6.76 -9.11
N LEU A 334 -13.04 -6.61 -7.79
CA LEU A 334 -13.20 -7.71 -6.85
C LEU A 334 -14.55 -8.40 -6.97
N LYS A 335 -15.63 -7.65 -7.26
CA LYS A 335 -16.96 -8.22 -7.58
C LYS A 335 -16.89 -9.10 -8.83
N SER A 336 -16.21 -8.64 -9.87
CA SER A 336 -16.01 -9.42 -11.10
C SER A 336 -15.21 -10.69 -10.86
N ASP A 337 -14.24 -10.65 -9.95
CA ASP A 337 -13.41 -11.79 -9.54
C ASP A 337 -14.13 -12.72 -8.53
N GLY A 338 -15.39 -12.44 -8.19
CA GLY A 338 -16.19 -13.25 -7.25
C GLY A 338 -15.72 -13.17 -5.79
N ALA A 339 -14.99 -12.12 -5.41
CA ALA A 339 -14.54 -11.91 -4.05
C ALA A 339 -15.69 -11.49 -3.13
N GLU A 340 -15.59 -11.88 -1.85
CA GLU A 340 -16.50 -11.46 -0.80
C GLU A 340 -15.78 -10.51 0.17
N PHE A 341 -16.37 -9.34 0.45
CA PHE A 341 -15.72 -8.30 1.25
C PHE A 341 -16.69 -7.27 1.79
N ASN A 342 -16.25 -6.50 2.79
CA ASN A 342 -16.95 -5.34 3.32
C ASN A 342 -16.33 -4.04 2.77
N VAL A 343 -17.17 -3.06 2.50
CA VAL A 343 -16.75 -1.69 2.17
C VAL A 343 -17.08 -0.79 3.35
N LEU A 344 -16.06 -0.13 3.87
CA LEU A 344 -16.15 0.75 5.02
C LEU A 344 -15.71 2.16 4.63
N GLU A 345 -16.36 3.16 5.19
CA GLU A 345 -15.90 4.55 5.13
C GLU A 345 -15.50 5.01 6.53
N ILE A 346 -14.31 5.56 6.65
CA ILE A 346 -13.85 6.18 7.87
C ILE A 346 -14.17 7.66 7.83
N ASN A 347 -15.12 8.04 8.65
CA ASN A 347 -15.45 9.43 8.93
C ASN A 347 -14.42 9.97 9.93
N ASP A 348 -13.24 10.29 9.44
CA ASP A 348 -12.21 11.00 10.19
C ASP A 348 -12.45 12.52 10.15
N GLY A 349 -11.52 13.29 10.70
CA GLY A 349 -11.60 14.75 10.65
C GLY A 349 -11.71 15.35 9.24
N VAL A 350 -11.47 14.56 8.18
CA VAL A 350 -11.65 14.98 6.80
C VAL A 350 -13.13 15.05 6.45
N SER A 351 -13.95 14.08 6.88
CA SER A 351 -15.40 14.12 6.69
C SER A 351 -16.06 15.22 7.56
N LEU A 352 -15.48 15.54 8.71
CA LEU A 352 -15.92 16.66 9.52
C LEU A 352 -15.78 18.01 8.79
N TYR A 353 -14.75 18.17 7.96
CA TYR A 353 -14.62 19.36 7.11
C TYR A 353 -15.53 19.35 5.88
N ARG A 354 -16.09 18.19 5.50
CA ARG A 354 -17.03 18.08 4.38
C ARG A 354 -18.41 18.64 4.70
N ASN A 355 -18.85 18.57 5.95
CA ASN A 355 -20.14 19.14 6.39
C ASN A 355 -19.96 19.99 7.66
N PRO A 356 -19.63 21.29 7.48
CA PRO A 356 -19.34 22.19 8.60
C PRO A 356 -20.48 22.33 9.59
N VAL A 357 -21.73 22.30 9.11
CA VAL A 357 -22.92 22.41 9.96
C VAL A 357 -23.04 21.19 10.88
N GLN A 358 -22.95 19.98 10.31
CA GLN A 358 -22.98 18.75 11.10
C GLN A 358 -21.80 18.67 12.07
N THR A 359 -20.65 19.20 11.68
CA THR A 359 -19.45 19.26 12.52
C THR A 359 -19.67 20.17 13.72
N MET A 360 -20.21 21.35 13.51
CA MET A 360 -20.52 22.28 14.58
C MET A 360 -21.59 21.72 15.52
N ASP A 361 -22.64 21.10 14.99
CA ASP A 361 -23.68 20.43 15.79
C ASP A 361 -23.09 19.31 16.63
N ARG A 362 -22.13 18.56 16.09
CA ARG A 362 -21.46 17.48 16.80
C ARG A 362 -20.50 17.98 17.88
N ILE A 363 -19.71 19.03 17.60
CA ILE A 363 -18.90 19.71 18.62
C ILE A 363 -19.78 20.23 19.76
N LYS A 364 -20.91 20.83 19.42
CA LYS A 364 -21.91 21.24 20.41
C LYS A 364 -22.42 20.07 21.24
N SER A 365 -22.68 18.91 20.61
CA SER A 365 -23.18 17.73 21.33
C SER A 365 -22.19 17.16 22.36
N ILE A 366 -20.88 17.40 22.18
CA ILE A 366 -19.83 16.97 23.12
C ILE A 366 -19.70 17.90 24.32
N ILE A 367 -20.24 19.12 24.22
CA ILE A 367 -20.19 20.12 25.32
C ILE A 367 -21.41 19.92 26.23
N PRO A 368 -21.26 19.42 27.47
CA PRO A 368 -22.39 19.15 28.35
C PRO A 368 -23.19 20.40 28.65
N GLY A 369 -24.50 20.34 28.40
CA GLY A 369 -25.43 21.42 28.79
C GLY A 369 -25.47 22.62 27.85
N ILE A 370 -24.77 22.60 26.71
CA ILE A 370 -24.88 23.67 25.71
C ILE A 370 -26.27 23.68 25.09
N LYS A 371 -26.82 24.88 24.92
CA LYS A 371 -28.11 25.13 24.25
C LYS A 371 -27.94 26.21 23.22
N ASN A 372 -28.68 26.12 22.12
CA ASN A 372 -28.78 27.22 21.18
C ASN A 372 -29.58 28.37 21.82
N ASP A 373 -29.16 29.59 21.58
CA ASP A 373 -29.85 30.79 22.03
C ASP A 373 -29.81 31.83 20.90
N ASP A 374 -30.96 32.04 20.27
CA ASP A 374 -31.13 32.94 19.14
C ASP A 374 -30.99 34.45 19.52
N SER A 375 -30.86 34.75 20.79
CA SER A 375 -30.65 36.12 21.27
C SER A 375 -29.19 36.56 21.26
N LEU A 376 -28.27 35.60 21.04
CA LEU A 376 -26.82 35.84 21.01
C LEU A 376 -26.37 36.41 19.66
N ASP A 377 -25.32 37.23 19.72
CA ASP A 377 -24.56 37.59 18.52
C ASP A 377 -23.98 36.33 17.84
N SER A 378 -23.87 36.36 16.53
CA SER A 378 -23.33 35.27 15.67
C SER A 378 -21.88 34.88 16.00
N PHE A 379 -21.22 35.58 16.89
CA PHE A 379 -19.92 35.22 17.44
C PHE A 379 -19.99 34.04 18.42
N TRP A 380 -21.13 33.87 19.10
CA TRP A 380 -21.35 32.82 20.08
C TRP A 380 -22.11 31.64 19.50
N GLU A 381 -21.68 30.45 19.84
CA GLU A 381 -22.29 29.22 19.31
C GLU A 381 -23.37 28.62 20.20
N GLY A 382 -23.57 29.15 21.39
CA GLY A 382 -24.59 28.72 22.32
C GLY A 382 -24.35 29.21 23.73
N VAL A 383 -25.14 28.73 24.69
CA VAL A 383 -25.02 29.05 26.11
C VAL A 383 -24.97 27.78 26.96
N ILE A 384 -24.31 27.89 28.11
CA ILE A 384 -24.36 26.90 29.19
C ILE A 384 -24.91 27.59 30.43
N THR A 385 -25.80 26.91 31.16
CA THR A 385 -26.31 27.43 32.46
C THR A 385 -25.43 26.85 33.58
N ASP A 386 -24.66 27.72 34.21
CA ASP A 386 -23.87 27.41 35.42
C ASP A 386 -24.60 27.81 36.66
N SER A 387 -24.53 27.01 37.71
CA SER A 387 -25.26 27.26 38.98
C SER A 387 -24.74 28.49 39.75
N LYS A 388 -23.50 28.94 39.47
CA LYS A 388 -22.89 30.11 40.16
C LYS A 388 -22.81 31.34 39.27
N LEU A 389 -22.57 31.13 37.97
CA LEU A 389 -22.32 32.18 37.01
C LEU A 389 -23.56 32.55 36.19
N GLY A 390 -24.65 31.78 36.29
CA GLY A 390 -25.84 31.98 35.47
C GLY A 390 -25.65 31.47 34.04
N THR A 391 -26.18 32.20 33.06
CA THR A 391 -26.07 31.86 31.66
C THR A 391 -24.73 32.37 31.10
N VAL A 392 -23.89 31.46 30.66
CA VAL A 392 -22.55 31.74 30.14
C VAL A 392 -22.53 31.46 28.64
N PRO A 393 -22.18 32.44 27.78
CA PRO A 393 -22.06 32.23 26.36
C PRO A 393 -20.83 31.33 26.03
N VAL A 394 -20.97 30.51 25.03
CA VAL A 394 -19.93 29.54 24.60
C VAL A 394 -19.40 29.95 23.24
N TYR A 395 -18.10 30.21 23.18
CA TYR A 395 -17.38 30.40 21.93
C TYR A 395 -16.80 29.06 21.45
N ILE A 396 -17.06 28.72 20.20
CA ILE A 396 -16.42 27.61 19.50
C ILE A 396 -15.76 28.19 18.26
N PRO A 397 -14.45 27.96 18.05
CA PRO A 397 -13.78 28.42 16.84
C PRO A 397 -14.54 27.94 15.60
N ASN A 398 -14.91 28.85 14.72
CA ASN A 398 -15.55 28.51 13.46
C ASN A 398 -14.52 27.80 12.57
N LEU A 399 -14.69 26.51 12.37
CA LEU A 399 -13.80 25.67 11.55
C LEU A 399 -13.81 26.09 10.07
N MET A 400 -14.81 26.88 9.65
CA MET A 400 -14.90 27.46 8.29
C MET A 400 -14.04 28.72 8.13
N ASP A 401 -13.63 29.35 9.21
CA ASP A 401 -12.82 30.56 9.16
C ASP A 401 -11.34 30.23 9.35
N SER A 402 -10.57 30.33 8.26
CA SER A 402 -9.13 30.07 8.27
C SER A 402 -8.32 31.10 9.08
N SER A 403 -8.93 32.21 9.50
CA SER A 403 -8.29 33.28 10.29
C SER A 403 -8.27 32.98 11.80
N THR A 404 -9.07 32.02 12.29
CA THR A 404 -9.25 31.75 13.73
C THR A 404 -8.63 30.40 14.13
N LYS A 405 -7.32 30.23 13.94
CA LYS A 405 -6.65 28.93 14.23
C LYS A 405 -5.97 28.82 15.59
N LEU A 406 -5.79 29.91 16.30
CA LEU A 406 -5.10 29.94 17.58
C LEU A 406 -5.83 30.85 18.57
N LEU A 407 -5.87 30.43 19.83
CA LEU A 407 -6.31 31.25 20.94
C LEU A 407 -5.19 32.28 21.20
N ASP A 408 -5.24 33.39 20.46
CA ASP A 408 -4.30 34.49 20.61
C ASP A 408 -4.85 35.59 21.49
N THR A 409 -4.03 36.59 21.84
CA THR A 409 -4.39 37.69 22.71
C THR A 409 -5.51 38.55 22.11
N VAL A 410 -5.62 38.61 20.77
CA VAL A 410 -6.64 39.42 20.09
C VAL A 410 -7.99 38.73 20.22
N LEU A 411 -8.05 37.41 20.02
CA LEU A 411 -9.27 36.63 20.21
C LEU A 411 -9.71 36.59 21.65
N MET A 412 -8.78 36.45 22.61
CA MET A 412 -9.09 36.52 24.06
C MET A 412 -9.67 37.84 24.43
N ASN A 413 -9.11 38.97 23.98
CA ASN A 413 -9.65 40.30 24.23
C ASN A 413 -11.05 40.46 23.60
N ARG A 414 -11.30 39.90 22.44
CA ARG A 414 -12.62 39.92 21.81
C ARG A 414 -13.64 39.13 22.63
N ILE A 415 -13.28 37.94 23.13
CA ILE A 415 -14.15 37.12 24.01
C ILE A 415 -14.49 37.85 25.30
N ILE A 416 -13.52 38.58 25.87
CA ILE A 416 -13.71 39.31 27.15
C ILE A 416 -14.58 40.55 26.97
N HIS A 417 -14.56 41.18 25.80
CA HIS A 417 -15.24 42.47 25.57
C HIS A 417 -16.57 42.34 24.81
N GLN A 418 -16.97 41.14 24.38
CA GLN A 418 -18.29 40.81 23.86
C GLN A 418 -19.14 40.05 24.87
#